data_a815a2b917e870d1bdd5015c77a806ff
#
_entry.id   a815a2b917e870d1bdd5015c77a806ff
#
_cell.length_a   1.000
_cell.length_b   1.000
_cell.length_c   1.000
_cell.angle_alpha   90.00
_cell.angle_beta   90.00
_cell.angle_gamma   90.00
#
_symmetry.space_group_name_H-M   'P 1'
#
loop_
_entity.id
_entity.type
_entity.pdbx_description
1 polymer ?
#
loop_
_entity_poly.entity_id
_entity_poly.type
_entity_poly.pdbx_seq_one_letter_code
_entity_poly.pdbx_strand_id
1 'polypeptide(L)'
;MRDALVVADVHAPAVVHGVHDSDGISRWSCLARRTGLYGGWEAVEWAWLPPGGVSGEHLHSRTEELYFLLRGRGEIHLDGVAHPVRAGDAVLTGIGSRHALHNTGQRPLSWLVVELPAVFPRPRRSLEEEEPSVNSIVVRDLRAHGPLDAQSVLTGPLRTIRVQDLPPHAGVEFSARGTEHTVFVLSGTGVARTADREVRVASGTALTLPLGGTVRLWAGDGGLEYFHAVLDVPLPDERRLAA
;
A
#
# COMPACT_ATOMS: atom_id res chain seq x y z
N MET A 1 -23.35 2.31 13.64
CA MET A 1 -22.12 2.91 13.11
C MET A 1 -22.30 2.99 11.60
N ARG A 2 -22.16 4.15 10.98
CA ARG A 2 -22.38 4.28 9.52
C ARG A 2 -21.24 3.58 8.81
N ASP A 3 -21.58 2.78 7.80
CA ASP A 3 -20.65 2.09 6.93
C ASP A 3 -19.82 3.13 6.16
N ALA A 4 -18.64 3.41 6.64
CA ALA A 4 -17.79 4.50 6.15
C ALA A 4 -16.75 4.03 5.12
N LEU A 5 -17.12 3.09 4.21
CA LEU A 5 -16.25 2.67 3.11
C LEU A 5 -15.69 3.90 2.38
N VAL A 6 -14.39 4.09 2.45
CA VAL A 6 -13.70 5.14 1.70
C VAL A 6 -13.52 4.69 0.27
N VAL A 7 -13.98 5.49 -0.68
CA VAL A 7 -13.85 5.23 -2.13
C VAL A 7 -13.12 6.40 -2.76
N ALA A 8 -12.05 6.12 -3.47
CA ALA A 8 -11.23 7.08 -4.19
C ALA A 8 -10.79 6.50 -5.54
N ASP A 9 -10.24 7.35 -6.40
CA ASP A 9 -9.69 6.94 -7.68
C ASP A 9 -8.47 7.78 -8.08
N VAL A 10 -7.80 7.37 -9.16
CA VAL A 10 -6.59 8.00 -9.68
C VAL A 10 -6.82 8.85 -10.94
N HIS A 11 -8.08 9.14 -11.27
CA HIS A 11 -8.41 9.77 -12.57
C HIS A 11 -8.21 11.29 -12.59
N ALA A 12 -8.13 11.94 -11.43
CA ALA A 12 -7.89 13.38 -11.30
C ALA A 12 -6.73 13.68 -10.34
N PRO A 13 -5.49 13.23 -10.66
CA PRO A 13 -4.35 13.40 -9.77
C PRO A 13 -3.90 14.86 -9.70
N ALA A 14 -3.42 15.27 -8.53
CA ALA A 14 -2.71 16.53 -8.38
C ALA A 14 -1.35 16.49 -9.09
N VAL A 15 -0.89 17.63 -9.58
CA VAL A 15 0.48 17.81 -10.04
C VAL A 15 1.32 18.31 -8.86
N VAL A 16 2.41 17.63 -8.59
CA VAL A 16 3.33 17.94 -7.49
C VAL A 16 4.72 18.22 -8.07
N HIS A 17 5.38 19.26 -7.57
CA HIS A 17 6.73 19.64 -7.96
C HIS A 17 7.72 19.33 -6.83
N GLY A 18 8.90 18.81 -7.18
CA GLY A 18 10.00 18.63 -6.24
C GLY A 18 9.70 17.62 -5.12
N VAL A 19 9.15 16.45 -5.43
CA VAL A 19 8.88 15.40 -4.43
C VAL A 19 10.18 14.95 -3.79
N HIS A 20 10.27 15.05 -2.45
CA HIS A 20 11.46 14.73 -1.66
C HIS A 20 12.72 15.42 -2.20
N ASP A 21 12.63 16.75 -2.36
CA ASP A 21 13.74 17.61 -2.84
C ASP A 21 14.29 17.23 -4.23
N SER A 22 13.55 16.48 -5.03
CA SER A 22 13.91 16.18 -6.42
C SER A 22 13.44 17.27 -7.39
N ASP A 23 14.12 17.41 -8.51
CA ASP A 23 13.67 18.26 -9.62
C ASP A 23 12.53 17.59 -10.41
N GLY A 24 11.69 18.41 -11.01
CA GLY A 24 10.67 17.96 -11.94
C GLY A 24 9.27 17.84 -11.36
N ILE A 25 8.42 17.14 -12.10
CA ILE A 25 7.01 16.95 -11.76
C ILE A 25 6.70 15.48 -11.48
N SER A 26 5.79 15.27 -10.55
CA SER A 26 5.11 14.01 -10.33
C SER A 26 3.59 14.22 -10.34
N ARG A 27 2.82 13.14 -10.37
CA ARG A 27 1.37 13.18 -10.12
C ARG A 27 1.06 12.33 -8.91
N TRP A 28 0.05 12.76 -8.16
CA TRP A 28 -0.28 12.15 -6.89
C TRP A 28 -1.80 12.18 -6.63
N SER A 29 -2.32 11.12 -6.03
CA SER A 29 -3.70 11.03 -5.54
C SER A 29 -3.71 10.44 -4.15
N CYS A 30 -4.37 11.12 -3.21
CA CYS A 30 -4.70 10.56 -1.91
C CYS A 30 -5.89 9.62 -2.04
N LEU A 31 -5.72 8.34 -1.72
CA LEU A 31 -6.75 7.32 -1.81
C LEU A 31 -7.42 7.07 -0.46
N ALA A 32 -6.67 7.16 0.63
CA ALA A 32 -7.19 7.16 2.00
C ALA A 32 -6.20 7.84 2.94
N ARG A 33 -6.72 8.38 4.03
CA ARG A 33 -5.94 8.94 5.13
C ARG A 33 -6.49 8.45 6.46
N ARG A 34 -5.70 8.62 7.51
CA ARG A 34 -6.00 8.26 8.89
C ARG A 34 -7.37 8.74 9.39
N THR A 35 -7.90 9.84 8.87
CA THR A 35 -9.19 10.38 9.30
C THR A 35 -10.34 9.42 8.97
N GLY A 36 -11.02 8.91 9.99
CA GLY A 36 -12.11 7.95 9.85
C GLY A 36 -11.68 6.49 9.84
N LEU A 37 -10.38 6.22 9.98
CA LEU A 37 -9.79 4.89 10.14
C LEU A 37 -9.30 4.71 11.59
N TYR A 38 -9.31 3.50 12.08
CA TYR A 38 -8.89 3.13 13.45
C TYR A 38 -7.50 2.53 13.50
N GLY A 39 -7.05 1.96 12.38
CA GLY A 39 -5.70 1.44 12.20
C GLY A 39 -4.66 2.54 12.06
N GLY A 40 -3.42 2.13 12.09
CA GLY A 40 -2.27 3.02 11.98
C GLY A 40 -1.97 3.46 10.55
N TRP A 41 -2.97 3.73 9.71
CA TRP A 41 -2.70 4.31 8.38
C TRP A 41 -2.20 5.75 8.52
N GLU A 42 -1.07 6.06 7.94
CA GLU A 42 -0.72 7.46 7.69
C GLU A 42 -1.37 7.89 6.37
N ALA A 43 -1.16 7.12 5.31
CA ALA A 43 -1.79 7.34 4.02
C ALA A 43 -1.85 6.07 3.16
N VAL A 44 -2.81 6.03 2.24
CA VAL A 44 -2.81 5.20 1.03
C VAL A 44 -2.84 6.14 -0.15
N GLU A 45 -1.87 6.02 -1.04
CA GLU A 45 -1.65 6.99 -2.11
C GLU A 45 -1.34 6.28 -3.43
N TRP A 46 -1.56 7.00 -4.50
CA TRP A 46 -1.08 6.67 -5.82
C TRP A 46 -0.13 7.76 -6.30
N ALA A 47 0.99 7.36 -6.86
CA ALA A 47 1.98 8.28 -7.39
C ALA A 47 2.43 7.87 -8.79
N TRP A 48 2.98 8.86 -9.53
CA TRP A 48 3.39 8.71 -10.90
C TRP A 48 4.58 9.62 -11.22
N LEU A 49 5.54 9.09 -11.99
CA LEU A 49 6.71 9.80 -12.50
C LEU A 49 6.76 9.73 -14.02
N PRO A 50 7.11 10.84 -14.72
CA PRO A 50 7.42 10.79 -16.15
C PRO A 50 8.71 9.99 -16.40
N PRO A 51 9.04 9.64 -17.66
CA PRO A 51 10.37 9.15 -18.02
C PRO A 51 11.48 10.09 -17.50
N GLY A 52 12.49 9.52 -16.85
CA GLY A 52 13.58 10.27 -16.20
C GLY A 52 13.21 10.96 -14.88
N GLY A 53 11.94 10.88 -14.47
CA GLY A 53 11.50 11.48 -13.20
C GLY A 53 12.04 10.74 -11.97
N VAL A 54 12.14 11.47 -10.87
CA VAL A 54 12.69 10.98 -9.59
C VAL A 54 11.76 11.35 -8.44
N SER A 55 11.49 10.41 -7.55
CA SER A 55 11.10 10.66 -6.17
C SER A 55 12.37 10.63 -5.34
N GLY A 56 12.77 11.76 -4.75
CA GLY A 56 14.08 11.95 -4.13
C GLY A 56 14.34 11.07 -2.92
N GLU A 57 15.60 10.99 -2.52
CA GLU A 57 16.01 10.19 -1.37
C GLU A 57 15.49 10.80 -0.06
N HIS A 58 14.84 9.98 0.74
CA HIS A 58 14.38 10.38 2.07
C HIS A 58 14.51 9.24 3.08
N LEU A 59 14.62 9.62 4.36
CA LEU A 59 14.79 8.72 5.49
C LEU A 59 13.45 8.43 6.15
N HIS A 60 13.15 7.17 6.33
CA HIS A 60 12.01 6.70 7.12
C HIS A 60 12.34 6.74 8.62
N SER A 61 12.07 7.88 9.27
CA SER A 61 12.36 8.08 10.70
C SER A 61 11.16 7.87 11.62
N ARG A 62 9.94 7.91 11.09
CA ARG A 62 8.68 7.80 11.85
C ARG A 62 7.67 6.85 11.23
N THR A 63 7.76 6.63 9.94
CA THR A 63 6.83 5.79 9.18
C THR A 63 7.58 4.68 8.46
N GLU A 64 6.91 3.59 8.25
CA GLU A 64 7.29 2.50 7.37
C GLU A 64 6.46 2.58 6.10
N GLU A 65 6.93 2.03 5.00
CA GLU A 65 6.28 2.23 3.73
C GLU A 65 6.31 0.97 2.86
N LEU A 66 5.22 0.78 2.14
CA LEU A 66 5.11 -0.18 1.05
C LEU A 66 4.94 0.57 -0.27
N TYR A 67 5.77 0.28 -1.27
CA TYR A 67 5.51 0.57 -2.66
C TYR A 67 5.05 -0.69 -3.40
N PHE A 68 3.97 -0.61 -4.16
CA PHE A 68 3.58 -1.64 -5.10
C PHE A 68 3.57 -1.05 -6.51
N LEU A 69 4.46 -1.53 -7.38
CA LEU A 69 4.66 -1.00 -8.72
C LEU A 69 3.51 -1.42 -9.64
N LEU A 70 2.73 -0.45 -10.13
CA LEU A 70 1.55 -0.68 -10.95
C LEU A 70 1.88 -0.75 -12.44
N ARG A 71 2.75 0.16 -12.91
CA ARG A 71 3.13 0.29 -14.33
C ARG A 71 4.55 0.79 -14.45
N GLY A 72 5.17 0.44 -15.59
CA GLY A 72 6.51 0.91 -15.91
C GLY A 72 7.62 0.08 -15.29
N ARG A 73 8.82 0.63 -15.32
CA ARG A 73 10.04 0.07 -14.71
C ARG A 73 10.95 1.21 -14.28
N GLY A 74 11.79 0.94 -13.31
CA GLY A 74 12.72 1.91 -12.78
C GLY A 74 13.77 1.26 -11.89
N GLU A 75 14.37 2.08 -11.05
CA GLU A 75 15.30 1.64 -10.01
C GLU A 75 14.87 2.23 -8.67
N ILE A 76 14.74 1.38 -7.66
CA ILE A 76 14.64 1.80 -6.27
C ILE A 76 16.03 1.75 -5.65
N HIS A 77 16.42 2.83 -5.02
CA HIS A 77 17.64 2.89 -4.22
C HIS A 77 17.25 2.64 -2.77
N LEU A 78 17.78 1.60 -2.16
CA LEU A 78 17.59 1.26 -0.76
C LEU A 78 18.94 1.37 -0.04
N ASP A 79 19.05 2.32 0.88
CA ASP A 79 20.27 2.59 1.64
C ASP A 79 21.54 2.72 0.75
N GLY A 80 21.39 3.41 -0.39
CA GLY A 80 22.44 3.64 -1.38
C GLY A 80 22.66 2.51 -2.40
N VAL A 81 21.93 1.40 -2.30
CA VAL A 81 22.03 0.29 -3.27
C VAL A 81 20.87 0.35 -4.25
N ALA A 82 21.17 0.39 -5.55
CA ALA A 82 20.18 0.40 -6.62
C ALA A 82 19.67 -1.00 -6.93
N HIS A 83 18.34 -1.14 -6.96
CA HIS A 83 17.64 -2.36 -7.32
C HIS A 83 16.68 -2.08 -8.49
N PRO A 84 16.79 -2.79 -9.62
CA PRO A 84 15.82 -2.62 -10.70
C PRO A 84 14.44 -3.09 -10.23
N VAL A 85 13.39 -2.31 -10.57
CA VAL A 85 11.99 -2.63 -10.24
C VAL A 85 11.09 -2.48 -11.46
N ARG A 86 9.97 -3.20 -11.47
CA ARG A 86 8.98 -3.19 -12.54
C ARG A 86 7.57 -3.40 -12.00
N ALA A 87 6.58 -3.22 -12.86
CA ALA A 87 5.18 -3.52 -12.53
C ALA A 87 5.04 -4.96 -11.98
N GLY A 88 4.34 -5.09 -10.86
CA GLY A 88 4.17 -6.31 -10.09
C GLY A 88 5.11 -6.47 -8.90
N ASP A 89 6.23 -5.76 -8.88
CA ASP A 89 7.16 -5.80 -7.74
C ASP A 89 6.59 -5.00 -6.56
N ALA A 90 6.90 -5.44 -5.34
CA ALA A 90 6.64 -4.71 -4.10
C ALA A 90 7.96 -4.37 -3.40
N VAL A 91 8.01 -3.20 -2.76
CA VAL A 91 9.15 -2.75 -1.96
C VAL A 91 8.64 -2.44 -0.56
N LEU A 92 9.23 -3.04 0.45
CA LEU A 92 8.97 -2.75 1.84
C LEU A 92 10.17 -1.98 2.41
N THR A 93 9.91 -0.81 2.99
CA THR A 93 10.92 0.06 3.59
C THR A 93 10.57 0.29 5.05
N GLY A 94 11.40 -0.23 5.95
CA GLY A 94 11.24 -0.10 7.39
C GLY A 94 11.92 1.15 7.96
N ILE A 95 11.77 1.32 9.26
CA ILE A 95 12.38 2.43 10.01
C ILE A 95 13.90 2.39 9.94
N GLY A 96 14.51 3.58 9.77
CA GLY A 96 15.94 3.76 9.67
C GLY A 96 16.50 3.63 8.26
N SER A 97 15.71 3.11 7.32
CA SER A 97 16.14 2.98 5.92
C SER A 97 15.87 4.25 5.11
N ARG A 98 16.65 4.45 4.09
CA ARG A 98 16.49 5.49 3.07
C ARG A 98 16.06 4.86 1.75
N HIS A 99 15.18 5.52 1.03
CA HIS A 99 14.93 5.15 -0.35
C HIS A 99 14.71 6.33 -1.29
N ALA A 100 14.92 6.07 -2.59
CA ALA A 100 14.58 6.94 -3.70
C ALA A 100 14.06 6.07 -4.86
N LEU A 101 13.12 6.57 -5.66
CA LEU A 101 12.62 5.85 -6.83
C LEU A 101 12.87 6.65 -8.11
N HIS A 102 13.57 6.04 -9.06
CA HIS A 102 13.92 6.62 -10.35
C HIS A 102 13.18 5.91 -11.48
N ASN A 103 12.50 6.65 -12.30
CA ASN A 103 11.95 6.11 -13.55
C ASN A 103 13.04 6.07 -14.63
N THR A 104 13.73 4.94 -14.74
CA THR A 104 14.75 4.70 -15.78
C THR A 104 14.18 4.18 -17.09
N GLY A 105 12.84 4.02 -17.16
CA GLY A 105 12.13 3.57 -18.36
C GLY A 105 11.77 4.72 -19.32
N GLN A 106 11.31 4.34 -20.52
CA GLN A 106 10.82 5.28 -21.53
C GLN A 106 9.31 5.55 -21.45
N ARG A 107 8.63 4.95 -20.48
CA ARG A 107 7.20 5.14 -20.19
C ARG A 107 7.03 5.60 -18.75
N PRO A 108 5.89 6.22 -18.42
CA PRO A 108 5.60 6.56 -17.05
C PRO A 108 5.70 5.37 -16.09
N LEU A 109 6.22 5.63 -14.91
CA LEU A 109 6.23 4.73 -13.76
C LEU A 109 5.11 5.16 -12.81
N SER A 110 4.29 4.22 -12.34
CA SER A 110 3.29 4.50 -11.30
C SER A 110 3.26 3.39 -10.26
N TRP A 111 2.96 3.78 -9.02
CA TRP A 111 2.93 2.85 -7.90
C TRP A 111 1.88 3.26 -6.86
N LEU A 112 1.47 2.30 -6.04
CA LEU A 112 0.75 2.54 -4.80
C LEU A 112 1.74 2.74 -3.67
N VAL A 113 1.37 3.62 -2.75
CA VAL A 113 2.03 3.84 -1.47
C VAL A 113 1.07 3.41 -0.37
N VAL A 114 1.55 2.63 0.60
CA VAL A 114 0.89 2.43 1.89
C VAL A 114 1.88 2.86 2.94
N GLU A 115 1.60 3.99 3.58
CA GLU A 115 2.42 4.58 4.62
C GLU A 115 1.79 4.35 5.99
N LEU A 116 2.61 3.93 6.95
CA LEU A 116 2.20 3.46 8.26
C LEU A 116 3.13 4.04 9.33
N PRO A 117 2.63 4.52 10.47
CA PRO A 117 3.49 4.85 11.58
C PRO A 117 4.19 3.59 12.09
N ALA A 118 5.47 3.70 12.38
CA ALA A 118 6.18 2.65 13.07
C ALA A 118 5.64 2.48 14.48
N VAL A 119 5.50 1.25 14.92
CA VAL A 119 5.19 0.95 16.32
C VAL A 119 6.49 0.97 17.12
N PHE A 120 6.68 1.99 17.96
CA PHE A 120 7.79 2.07 18.91
C PHE A 120 7.29 1.70 20.32
N PRO A 121 8.06 0.93 21.10
CA PRO A 121 9.28 0.21 20.76
C PRO A 121 9.01 -1.28 20.50
N ARG A 122 9.84 -1.93 19.67
CA ARG A 122 9.95 -3.39 19.75
C ARG A 122 10.31 -3.74 21.19
N PRO A 123 9.71 -4.75 21.84
CA PRO A 123 10.31 -5.34 23.02
C PRO A 123 11.74 -5.70 22.64
N ARG A 124 12.74 -5.13 23.33
CA ARG A 124 14.13 -5.49 23.13
C ARG A 124 14.25 -7.00 23.30
N ARG A 125 14.42 -7.73 22.20
CA ARG A 125 15.06 -9.02 22.28
C ARG A 125 16.46 -8.77 22.87
N SER A 126 16.83 -9.60 23.82
CA SER A 126 18.11 -9.59 24.53
C SER A 126 19.27 -9.29 23.59
N LEU A 127 20.21 -8.46 24.04
CA LEU A 127 21.34 -7.88 23.30
C LEU A 127 22.37 -8.91 22.72
N GLU A 128 22.00 -10.16 22.49
CA GLU A 128 22.98 -11.21 22.19
C GLU A 128 22.98 -11.74 20.76
N GLU A 129 22.09 -11.30 19.86
CA GLU A 129 22.16 -11.69 18.44
C GLU A 129 21.57 -10.58 17.57
N GLU A 130 22.34 -9.52 17.28
CA GLU A 130 22.05 -8.61 16.18
C GLU A 130 22.56 -9.25 14.86
N GLU A 131 21.79 -10.18 14.31
CA GLU A 131 21.77 -10.33 12.86
C GLU A 131 21.28 -8.99 12.29
N PRO A 132 21.91 -8.43 11.24
CA PRO A 132 21.45 -7.20 10.63
C PRO A 132 19.99 -7.40 10.19
N SER A 133 19.06 -6.79 10.91
CA SER A 133 17.65 -6.85 10.54
C SER A 133 17.53 -6.20 9.16
N VAL A 134 17.12 -6.98 8.16
CA VAL A 134 16.83 -6.46 6.83
C VAL A 134 15.64 -5.51 7.00
N ASN A 135 15.90 -4.20 7.03
CA ASN A 135 14.89 -3.18 7.22
C ASN A 135 14.17 -2.81 5.91
N SER A 136 14.65 -3.35 4.77
CA SER A 136 14.06 -3.07 3.47
C SER A 136 14.28 -4.24 2.52
N ILE A 137 13.26 -4.58 1.74
CA ILE A 137 13.34 -5.64 0.73
C ILE A 137 12.62 -5.26 -0.56
N VAL A 138 13.08 -5.85 -1.67
CA VAL A 138 12.34 -5.88 -2.94
C VAL A 138 11.78 -7.27 -3.15
N VAL A 139 10.46 -7.38 -3.18
CA VAL A 139 9.73 -8.62 -3.50
C VAL A 139 9.41 -8.63 -4.98
N ARG A 140 9.97 -9.57 -5.71
CA ARG A 140 9.74 -9.71 -7.16
C ARG A 140 8.40 -10.34 -7.43
N ASP A 141 7.63 -9.71 -8.31
CA ASP A 141 6.35 -10.22 -8.82
C ASP A 141 5.43 -10.77 -7.71
N LEU A 142 4.77 -9.84 -7.01
CA LEU A 142 3.86 -10.18 -5.90
C LEU A 142 2.74 -11.16 -6.32
N ARG A 143 2.39 -11.20 -7.62
CA ARG A 143 1.42 -12.16 -8.15
C ARG A 143 1.91 -13.61 -8.02
N ALA A 144 3.19 -13.82 -8.32
CA ALA A 144 3.82 -15.14 -8.21
C ALA A 144 4.10 -15.54 -6.76
N HIS A 145 4.28 -14.56 -5.88
CA HIS A 145 4.58 -14.80 -4.46
C HIS A 145 3.38 -15.31 -3.64
N GLY A 146 2.15 -14.98 -4.09
CA GLY A 146 0.97 -15.16 -3.25
C GLY A 146 0.94 -14.17 -2.08
N PRO A 147 0.19 -14.46 -0.99
CA PRO A 147 0.14 -13.58 0.17
C PRO A 147 1.51 -13.43 0.84
N LEU A 148 1.99 -12.18 0.98
CA LEU A 148 3.22 -11.85 1.66
C LEU A 148 2.92 -11.35 3.07
N ASP A 149 3.57 -11.93 4.07
CA ASP A 149 3.58 -11.43 5.45
C ASP A 149 4.52 -10.21 5.53
N ALA A 150 3.94 -9.01 5.65
CA ALA A 150 4.72 -7.77 5.72
C ALA A 150 5.44 -7.63 7.08
N GLN A 151 4.96 -8.28 8.14
CA GLN A 151 5.57 -8.23 9.48
C GLN A 151 6.89 -9.00 9.55
N SER A 152 7.24 -9.75 8.51
CA SER A 152 8.59 -10.33 8.37
C SER A 152 9.67 -9.26 8.16
N VAL A 153 9.29 -8.05 7.72
CA VAL A 153 10.21 -6.92 7.45
C VAL A 153 9.82 -5.68 8.26
N LEU A 154 8.54 -5.33 8.24
CA LEU A 154 8.01 -4.12 8.88
C LEU A 154 7.64 -4.41 10.35
N THR A 155 7.69 -3.38 11.18
CA THR A 155 7.32 -3.45 12.61
C THR A 155 5.91 -2.92 12.86
N GLY A 156 5.38 -2.18 11.89
CA GLY A 156 4.06 -1.57 11.93
C GLY A 156 2.92 -2.58 11.76
N PRO A 157 1.69 -2.07 11.70
CA PRO A 157 0.50 -2.91 11.69
C PRO A 157 0.17 -3.55 10.34
N LEU A 158 0.96 -3.33 9.27
CA LEU A 158 0.74 -3.99 7.99
C LEU A 158 0.98 -5.49 8.13
N ARG A 159 -0.08 -6.26 7.98
CA ARG A 159 -0.05 -7.70 8.17
C ARG A 159 0.26 -8.44 6.87
N THR A 160 -0.56 -8.21 5.85
CA THR A 160 -0.48 -9.00 4.62
C THR A 160 -0.75 -8.13 3.42
N ILE A 161 0.01 -8.37 2.35
CA ILE A 161 -0.24 -7.82 1.01
C ILE A 161 -0.34 -8.94 0.00
N ARG A 162 -1.16 -8.77 -1.04
CA ARG A 162 -1.34 -9.74 -2.12
C ARG A 162 -1.97 -9.13 -3.36
N VAL A 163 -1.81 -9.79 -4.49
CA VAL A 163 -2.60 -9.57 -5.70
C VAL A 163 -3.51 -10.79 -5.89
N GLN A 164 -4.74 -10.55 -6.27
CA GLN A 164 -5.74 -11.60 -6.49
C GLN A 164 -6.59 -11.32 -7.72
N ASP A 165 -7.03 -12.41 -8.34
CA ASP A 165 -7.97 -12.41 -9.46
C ASP A 165 -9.34 -12.91 -9.01
N LEU A 166 -10.40 -12.24 -9.48
CA LEU A 166 -11.76 -12.72 -9.45
C LEU A 166 -12.18 -13.09 -10.86
N PRO A 167 -12.55 -14.34 -11.12
CA PRO A 167 -13.16 -14.72 -12.39
C PRO A 167 -14.43 -13.91 -12.68
N PRO A 168 -14.89 -13.86 -13.95
CA PRO A 168 -16.15 -13.22 -14.29
C PRO A 168 -17.29 -13.65 -13.36
N HIS A 169 -18.04 -12.66 -12.87
CA HIS A 169 -19.19 -12.81 -11.95
C HIS A 169 -18.87 -13.41 -10.58
N ALA A 170 -17.60 -13.74 -10.28
CA ALA A 170 -17.21 -14.18 -8.94
C ALA A 170 -17.23 -13.01 -7.96
N GLY A 171 -17.42 -13.34 -6.68
CA GLY A 171 -17.45 -12.36 -5.60
C GLY A 171 -16.56 -12.77 -4.43
N VAL A 172 -16.11 -11.77 -3.69
CA VAL A 172 -15.37 -11.92 -2.42
C VAL A 172 -15.98 -10.97 -1.38
N GLU A 173 -15.98 -11.40 -0.14
CA GLU A 173 -16.37 -10.56 1.00
C GLU A 173 -15.14 -10.21 1.83
N PHE A 174 -15.01 -8.92 2.14
CA PHE A 174 -14.04 -8.41 3.11
C PHE A 174 -14.79 -8.00 4.37
N SER A 175 -14.32 -8.47 5.52
CA SER A 175 -14.89 -8.16 6.83
C SER A 175 -13.78 -7.66 7.76
N ALA A 176 -13.88 -6.40 8.16
CA ALA A 176 -12.91 -5.69 8.97
C ALA A 176 -13.10 -5.96 10.48
N ARG A 177 -12.83 -7.20 10.91
CA ARG A 177 -12.92 -7.64 12.31
C ARG A 177 -11.52 -7.69 12.92
N GLY A 178 -11.16 -6.69 13.72
CA GLY A 178 -9.81 -6.53 14.24
C GLY A 178 -8.78 -6.13 13.18
N THR A 179 -9.24 -5.81 11.98
CA THR A 179 -8.42 -5.41 10.84
C THR A 179 -9.08 -4.26 10.10
N GLU A 180 -8.32 -3.57 9.27
CA GLU A 180 -8.79 -2.69 8.21
C GLU A 180 -8.18 -3.14 6.89
N HIS A 181 -8.83 -2.84 5.77
CA HIS A 181 -8.42 -3.32 4.47
C HIS A 181 -8.35 -2.18 3.47
N THR A 182 -7.36 -2.20 2.59
CA THR A 182 -7.38 -1.42 1.36
C THR A 182 -7.31 -2.34 0.15
N VAL A 183 -8.16 -2.08 -0.82
CA VAL A 183 -8.25 -2.81 -2.10
C VAL A 183 -8.08 -1.81 -3.22
N PHE A 184 -7.19 -2.08 -4.16
CA PHE A 184 -7.00 -1.25 -5.36
C PHE A 184 -7.21 -2.10 -6.60
N VAL A 185 -8.14 -1.70 -7.45
CA VAL A 185 -8.46 -2.41 -8.69
C VAL A 185 -7.37 -2.16 -9.72
N LEU A 186 -6.66 -3.22 -10.09
CA LEU A 186 -5.57 -3.21 -11.07
C LEU A 186 -6.08 -3.29 -12.51
N SER A 187 -7.05 -4.19 -12.73
CA SER A 187 -7.69 -4.36 -14.04
C SER A 187 -9.10 -4.90 -13.92
N GLY A 188 -9.87 -4.79 -14.98
CA GLY A 188 -11.28 -5.21 -15.02
C GLY A 188 -12.23 -4.18 -14.46
N THR A 189 -13.49 -4.60 -14.28
CA THR A 189 -14.59 -3.81 -13.74
C THR A 189 -15.41 -4.65 -12.78
N GLY A 190 -16.17 -4.00 -11.91
CA GLY A 190 -17.01 -4.72 -10.97
C GLY A 190 -17.90 -3.79 -10.17
N VAL A 191 -18.46 -4.35 -9.09
CA VAL A 191 -19.34 -3.65 -8.17
C VAL A 191 -18.93 -3.99 -6.74
N ALA A 192 -18.75 -2.98 -5.91
CA ALA A 192 -18.58 -3.11 -4.47
C ALA A 192 -19.88 -2.70 -3.77
N ARG A 193 -20.38 -3.53 -2.84
CA ARG A 193 -21.62 -3.29 -2.10
C ARG A 193 -21.39 -3.41 -0.60
N THR A 194 -21.82 -2.40 0.13
CA THR A 194 -22.01 -2.45 1.59
C THR A 194 -23.49 -2.57 1.91
N ALA A 195 -23.87 -2.53 3.20
CA ALA A 195 -25.27 -2.54 3.60
C ALA A 195 -26.04 -1.33 3.04
N ASP A 196 -25.38 -0.16 2.91
CA ASP A 196 -26.04 1.12 2.64
C ASP A 196 -25.80 1.64 1.21
N ARG A 197 -24.82 1.11 0.49
CA ARG A 197 -24.47 1.65 -0.84
C ARG A 197 -23.85 0.63 -1.77
N GLU A 198 -23.97 0.94 -3.05
CA GLU A 198 -23.33 0.23 -4.14
C GLU A 198 -22.42 1.20 -4.91
N VAL A 199 -21.24 0.75 -5.28
CA VAL A 199 -20.24 1.53 -6.02
C VAL A 199 -19.71 0.71 -7.18
N ARG A 200 -19.73 1.28 -8.39
CA ARG A 200 -19.03 0.70 -9.53
C ARG A 200 -17.52 0.89 -9.34
N VAL A 201 -16.76 -0.15 -9.64
CA VAL A 201 -15.31 -0.12 -9.56
C VAL A 201 -14.68 -0.50 -10.89
N ALA A 202 -13.55 0.11 -11.19
CA ALA A 202 -12.76 -0.14 -12.38
C ALA A 202 -11.28 0.03 -12.06
N SER A 203 -10.40 -0.28 -13.02
CA SER A 203 -8.96 -0.02 -12.87
C SER A 203 -8.70 1.40 -12.36
N GLY A 204 -7.94 1.52 -11.28
CA GLY A 204 -7.64 2.78 -10.60
C GLY A 204 -8.59 3.15 -9.46
N THR A 205 -9.63 2.36 -9.19
CA THR A 205 -10.49 2.56 -8.01
C THR A 205 -9.85 1.95 -6.77
N ALA A 206 -9.83 2.71 -5.67
CA ALA A 206 -9.44 2.25 -4.34
C ALA A 206 -10.66 2.18 -3.41
N LEU A 207 -10.71 1.13 -2.61
CA LEU A 207 -11.68 0.91 -1.55
C LEU A 207 -10.93 0.70 -0.24
N THR A 208 -11.14 1.56 0.77
CA THR A 208 -10.59 1.34 2.11
C THR A 208 -11.73 1.08 3.08
N LEU A 209 -11.71 -0.09 3.71
CA LEU A 209 -12.72 -0.60 4.62
C LEU A 209 -12.27 -0.38 6.06
N PRO A 210 -12.95 0.51 6.82
CA PRO A 210 -12.65 0.75 8.23
C PRO A 210 -13.07 -0.41 9.12
N LEU A 211 -12.53 -0.45 10.32
CA LEU A 211 -12.87 -1.41 11.37
C LEU A 211 -14.38 -1.52 11.58
N GLY A 212 -14.88 -2.74 11.63
CA GLY A 212 -16.29 -3.09 11.80
C GLY A 212 -17.11 -3.09 10.52
N GLY A 213 -16.52 -2.66 9.39
CA GLY A 213 -17.18 -2.65 8.09
C GLY A 213 -17.20 -4.04 7.43
N THR A 214 -18.10 -4.18 6.45
CA THR A 214 -18.15 -5.32 5.53
C THR A 214 -18.44 -4.81 4.13
N VAL A 215 -17.70 -5.28 3.15
CA VAL A 215 -17.94 -4.99 1.74
C VAL A 215 -17.83 -6.26 0.92
N ARG A 216 -18.76 -6.43 -0.02
CA ARG A 216 -18.70 -7.48 -1.03
C ARG A 216 -18.30 -6.88 -2.35
N LEU A 217 -17.32 -7.49 -2.99
CA LEU A 217 -16.80 -7.10 -4.30
C LEU A 217 -17.12 -8.19 -5.30
N TRP A 218 -17.78 -7.85 -6.40
CA TRP A 218 -18.07 -8.74 -7.53
C TRP A 218 -17.35 -8.26 -8.78
N ALA A 219 -16.79 -9.22 -9.51
CA ALA A 219 -16.24 -8.98 -10.83
C ALA A 219 -17.35 -8.87 -11.89
N GLY A 220 -17.14 -8.01 -12.87
CA GLY A 220 -17.97 -7.95 -14.08
C GLY A 220 -17.61 -9.03 -15.10
N ASP A 221 -18.09 -8.87 -16.35
CA ASP A 221 -17.97 -9.87 -17.43
C ASP A 221 -16.53 -10.23 -17.78
N GLY A 222 -15.57 -9.32 -17.60
CA GLY A 222 -14.14 -9.52 -17.90
C GLY A 222 -13.30 -10.02 -16.72
N GLY A 223 -13.93 -10.29 -15.56
CA GLY A 223 -13.18 -10.54 -14.33
C GLY A 223 -12.64 -9.25 -13.69
N LEU A 224 -11.87 -9.39 -12.62
CA LEU A 224 -11.28 -8.28 -11.89
C LEU A 224 -10.00 -8.72 -11.19
N GLU A 225 -8.90 -8.00 -11.43
CA GLU A 225 -7.65 -8.15 -10.67
C GLU A 225 -7.52 -7.00 -9.67
N TYR A 226 -7.08 -7.30 -8.45
CA TYR A 226 -6.90 -6.28 -7.42
C TYR A 226 -5.71 -6.56 -6.50
N PHE A 227 -5.07 -5.48 -6.08
CA PHE A 227 -4.15 -5.47 -4.96
C PHE A 227 -4.94 -5.36 -3.64
N HIS A 228 -4.50 -6.07 -2.60
CA HIS A 228 -5.13 -6.05 -1.30
C HIS A 228 -4.09 -5.97 -0.19
N ALA A 229 -4.24 -5.01 0.70
CA ALA A 229 -3.46 -4.87 1.92
C ALA A 229 -4.37 -4.97 3.15
N VAL A 230 -3.88 -5.66 4.18
CA VAL A 230 -4.57 -5.88 5.46
C VAL A 230 -3.74 -5.29 6.57
N LEU A 231 -4.38 -4.47 7.39
CA LEU A 231 -3.81 -3.82 8.56
C LEU A 231 -4.43 -4.39 9.83
N ASP A 232 -3.62 -4.78 10.80
CA ASP A 232 -4.10 -5.13 12.13
C ASP A 232 -4.52 -3.86 12.88
N VAL A 233 -5.66 -3.92 13.55
CA VAL A 233 -6.14 -2.85 14.44
C VAL A 233 -6.12 -3.37 15.87
N PRO A 234 -5.18 -2.90 16.73
CA PRO A 234 -5.12 -3.33 18.11
C PRO A 234 -6.44 -3.07 18.85
N LEU A 235 -6.91 -4.04 19.59
CA LEU A 235 -8.09 -3.88 20.43
C LEU A 235 -7.84 -2.80 21.53
N PRO A 236 -8.90 -2.11 22.02
CA PRO A 236 -8.74 -1.02 22.98
C PRO A 236 -7.94 -1.37 24.24
N ASP A 237 -8.00 -2.62 24.69
CA ASP A 237 -7.26 -3.08 25.89
C ASP A 237 -5.75 -3.25 25.60
N GLU A 238 -5.37 -3.61 24.39
CA GLU A 238 -3.96 -3.72 24.00
C GLU A 238 -3.30 -2.35 23.87
N ARG A 239 -4.08 -1.30 23.51
CA ARG A 239 -3.61 0.09 23.44
C ARG A 239 -3.26 0.69 24.81
N ARG A 240 -3.82 0.18 25.90
CA ARG A 240 -3.52 0.64 27.28
C ARG A 240 -2.24 0.04 27.85
N LEU A 241 -1.75 -1.06 27.27
CA LEU A 241 -0.52 -1.73 27.70
C LEU A 241 0.73 -1.22 26.97
N ALA A 242 0.55 -0.47 25.87
CA ALA A 242 1.63 0.07 25.03
C ALA A 242 1.88 1.58 25.25
N ALA A 243 1.15 2.23 26.13
CA ALA A 243 1.30 3.64 26.54
C ALA A 243 1.92 3.76 27.92
#